data_213112db0e1d8b6f76d8848b11478fdd
#
_entry.id   213112db0e1d8b6f76d8848b11478fdd
#
_cell.length_a   1.000
_cell.length_b   1.000
_cell.length_c   1.000
_cell.angle_alpha   90.00
_cell.angle_beta   90.00
_cell.angle_gamma   90.00
#
_symmetry.space_group_name_H-M   'P 1'
#
loop_
_entity.id
_entity.type
_entity.pdbx_description
1 polymer ?
#
loop_
_entity_poly.entity_id
_entity_poly.type
_entity_poly.pdbx_seq_one_letter_code
_entity_poly.pdbx_strand_id
1 'polypeptide(L)'
;MVNQYVRISGGNRALFEFANRLKSEGHEVRWFVLAKPIKWYRWDKKIIASMKRVVTAPPETIDWTDNAIPIEVLPVNHSKYIPEADILVATAWQTADFAAKLPREKGVLFYFVLHYESLWTRYKSQALKTYDLSCQKIVCSNWIKNNLMEKHGQDAHVLVIPVDQKLFYCDKKKWNATRRVCMLHHDYDWKGYEDGIKAVKEVIAQGHDLELVVFGEKLKDPQPLFDAAGFEFEYHYRPAREKLRKMYVSCDIFLCSSWYEGLGLTGMEAMACRCSLVTTNTGGCLEYAIDEKTALVSEPRDIVGLSRNLIRLLEDEALLKSLSEDGYRKINEFNWEESCDRLICLFNESLT
;
A
#
# COMPACT_ATOMS: atom_id res chain seq x y z
N MET A 1 13.79 -6.06 -11.80
CA MET A 1 13.08 -6.11 -10.50
C MET A 1 12.68 -7.54 -10.17
N VAL A 2 12.79 -7.95 -8.90
CA VAL A 2 12.40 -9.30 -8.45
C VAL A 2 11.27 -9.18 -7.43
N ASN A 3 10.13 -9.81 -7.71
CA ASN A 3 8.94 -9.79 -6.87
C ASN A 3 8.57 -11.20 -6.40
N GLN A 4 7.93 -11.32 -5.25
CA GLN A 4 7.48 -12.61 -4.72
C GLN A 4 6.26 -13.16 -5.48
N TYR A 5 5.31 -12.28 -5.82
CA TYR A 5 4.07 -12.60 -6.54
C TYR A 5 3.46 -11.33 -7.11
N VAL A 6 2.66 -11.49 -8.15
CA VAL A 6 1.87 -10.40 -8.73
C VAL A 6 0.41 -10.58 -8.34
N ARG A 7 -0.10 -9.66 -7.52
CA ARG A 7 -1.50 -9.59 -7.12
C ARG A 7 -1.88 -8.14 -6.83
N ILE A 8 -3.17 -7.88 -6.76
CA ILE A 8 -3.70 -6.55 -6.43
C ILE A 8 -3.17 -6.14 -5.05
N SER A 9 -2.40 -5.06 -5.02
CA SER A 9 -1.99 -4.38 -3.79
C SER A 9 -1.43 -3.01 -4.13
N GLY A 10 -1.54 -2.06 -3.19
CA GLY A 10 -0.95 -0.73 -3.36
C GLY A 10 0.55 -0.76 -3.62
N GLY A 11 1.29 -1.62 -2.89
CA GLY A 11 2.73 -1.77 -3.08
C GLY A 11 3.11 -2.28 -4.48
N ASN A 12 2.41 -3.30 -5.00
CA ASN A 12 2.69 -3.76 -6.36
C ASN A 12 2.37 -2.70 -7.42
N ARG A 13 1.28 -1.93 -7.23
CA ARG A 13 0.95 -0.82 -8.15
C ARG A 13 2.06 0.22 -8.19
N ALA A 14 2.55 0.63 -7.03
CA ALA A 14 3.64 1.58 -6.94
C ALA A 14 4.92 1.09 -7.64
N LEU A 15 5.27 -0.17 -7.44
CA LEU A 15 6.43 -0.77 -8.09
C LEU A 15 6.28 -0.86 -9.60
N PHE A 16 5.10 -1.18 -10.12
CA PHE A 16 4.83 -1.14 -11.56
C PHE A 16 4.89 0.27 -12.12
N GLU A 17 4.40 1.26 -11.40
CA GLU A 17 4.48 2.66 -11.82
C GLU A 17 5.94 3.12 -11.93
N PHE A 18 6.79 2.81 -10.93
CA PHE A 18 8.23 3.05 -11.03
C PHE A 18 8.85 2.31 -12.24
N ALA A 19 8.52 1.04 -12.43
CA ALA A 19 9.05 0.25 -13.54
C ALA A 19 8.64 0.83 -14.92
N ASN A 20 7.38 1.24 -15.08
CA ASN A 20 6.89 1.87 -16.32
C ASN A 20 7.60 3.19 -16.58
N ARG A 21 7.80 4.03 -15.56
CA ARG A 21 8.50 5.32 -15.69
C ARG A 21 9.98 5.13 -16.00
N LEU A 22 10.67 4.24 -15.33
CA LEU A 22 12.05 3.89 -15.69
C LEU A 22 12.17 3.45 -17.15
N LYS A 23 11.21 2.68 -17.64
CA LYS A 23 11.17 2.29 -19.06
C LYS A 23 10.92 3.48 -19.97
N SER A 24 10.04 4.41 -19.61
CA SER A 24 9.78 5.62 -20.40
C SER A 24 10.99 6.57 -20.47
N GLU A 25 11.83 6.56 -19.40
CA GLU A 25 13.10 7.29 -19.37
C GLU A 25 14.25 6.56 -20.12
N GLY A 26 13.95 5.46 -20.82
CA GLY A 26 14.90 4.75 -21.68
C GLY A 26 15.67 3.61 -21.00
N HIS A 27 15.36 3.27 -19.74
CA HIS A 27 15.99 2.13 -19.08
C HIS A 27 15.40 0.80 -19.55
N GLU A 28 16.24 -0.23 -19.67
CA GLU A 28 15.76 -1.60 -19.86
C GLU A 28 15.30 -2.15 -18.53
N VAL A 29 14.00 -2.39 -18.39
CA VAL A 29 13.41 -2.90 -17.15
C VAL A 29 12.84 -4.29 -17.37
N ARG A 30 13.27 -5.26 -16.55
CA ARG A 30 12.75 -6.62 -16.54
C ARG A 30 12.14 -6.94 -15.18
N TRP A 31 11.06 -7.70 -15.20
CA TRP A 31 10.29 -8.05 -14.01
C TRP A 31 10.23 -9.57 -13.82
N PHE A 32 10.81 -10.03 -12.72
CA PHE A 32 10.86 -11.46 -12.37
C PHE A 32 9.98 -11.77 -11.17
N VAL A 33 9.29 -12.89 -11.22
CA VAL A 33 8.53 -13.43 -10.09
C VAL A 33 9.17 -14.73 -9.64
N LEU A 34 9.44 -14.84 -8.34
CA LEU A 34 10.06 -16.05 -7.78
C LEU A 34 9.18 -17.29 -7.95
N ALA A 35 9.80 -18.39 -8.26
CA ALA A 35 9.15 -19.69 -8.20
C ALA A 35 8.69 -20.00 -6.78
N LYS A 36 7.45 -20.47 -6.61
CA LYS A 36 6.98 -20.91 -5.28
C LYS A 36 7.74 -22.15 -4.84
N PRO A 37 8.20 -22.21 -3.58
CA PRO A 37 8.91 -23.39 -3.09
C PRO A 37 8.03 -24.65 -3.20
N ILE A 38 8.60 -25.71 -3.74
CA ILE A 38 7.94 -27.01 -3.85
C ILE A 38 8.00 -27.66 -2.46
N LYS A 39 6.84 -27.91 -1.85
CA LYS A 39 6.79 -28.77 -0.65
C LYS A 39 6.91 -30.23 -1.10
N TRP A 40 7.91 -30.94 -0.67
CA TRP A 40 8.28 -32.27 -1.13
C TRP A 40 7.17 -33.34 -1.04
N TYR A 41 6.24 -33.23 -0.06
CA TYR A 41 5.11 -34.16 0.14
C TYR A 41 3.91 -33.94 -0.83
N ARG A 42 4.04 -33.04 -1.79
CA ARG A 42 3.04 -32.77 -2.85
C ARG A 42 3.69 -32.75 -4.23
N TRP A 43 4.66 -33.58 -4.44
CA TRP A 43 5.47 -33.59 -5.66
C TRP A 43 4.65 -33.81 -6.93
N ASP A 44 3.73 -34.73 -6.90
CA ASP A 44 2.80 -35.08 -7.99
C ASP A 44 1.98 -33.87 -8.50
N LYS A 45 1.28 -33.19 -7.61
CA LYS A 45 0.45 -32.02 -7.96
C LYS A 45 1.26 -30.77 -8.33
N LYS A 46 2.52 -30.70 -7.92
CA LYS A 46 3.38 -29.55 -8.10
C LYS A 46 4.29 -29.61 -9.31
N ILE A 47 4.69 -30.79 -9.74
CA ILE A 47 5.33 -30.98 -11.04
C ILE A 47 4.35 -30.51 -12.12
N ILE A 48 3.09 -30.92 -12.06
CA ILE A 48 2.04 -30.48 -12.98
C ILE A 48 1.77 -28.98 -12.88
N ALA A 49 1.76 -28.40 -11.68
CA ALA A 49 1.58 -26.96 -11.49
C ALA A 49 2.81 -26.15 -11.92
N SER A 50 4.02 -26.68 -11.75
CA SER A 50 5.26 -26.06 -12.25
C SER A 50 5.37 -26.20 -13.77
N MET A 51 5.00 -27.33 -14.33
CA MET A 51 4.90 -27.50 -15.78
C MET A 51 3.82 -26.61 -16.40
N LYS A 52 2.65 -26.52 -15.78
CA LYS A 52 1.63 -25.52 -16.19
C LYS A 52 2.13 -24.08 -16.12
N ARG A 53 2.97 -23.71 -15.16
CA ARG A 53 3.55 -22.37 -15.06
C ARG A 53 4.63 -22.07 -16.08
N VAL A 54 5.39 -23.09 -16.50
CA VAL A 54 6.35 -22.97 -17.60
C VAL A 54 5.61 -22.90 -18.95
N VAL A 55 4.45 -23.55 -19.04
CA VAL A 55 3.64 -23.62 -20.28
C VAL A 55 2.58 -22.49 -20.33
N THR A 56 2.02 -22.08 -19.20
CA THR A 56 1.17 -20.89 -19.14
C THR A 56 2.02 -19.72 -18.66
N ALA A 57 2.55 -18.96 -19.61
CA ALA A 57 3.09 -17.65 -19.31
C ALA A 57 2.08 -16.88 -18.46
N PRO A 58 2.50 -16.15 -17.39
CA PRO A 58 1.60 -15.21 -16.73
C PRO A 58 1.03 -14.28 -17.80
N PRO A 59 -0.19 -13.74 -17.60
CA PRO A 59 -0.77 -12.84 -18.57
C PRO A 59 0.21 -11.72 -18.87
N GLU A 60 0.46 -11.45 -20.14
CA GLU A 60 1.32 -10.35 -20.58
C GLU A 60 0.83 -9.00 -20.07
N THR A 61 -0.45 -8.94 -19.70
CA THR A 61 -1.11 -7.75 -19.14
C THR A 61 -1.76 -8.08 -17.81
N ILE A 62 -1.59 -7.15 -16.86
CA ILE A 62 -2.29 -7.17 -15.57
C ILE A 62 -3.51 -6.27 -15.72
N ASP A 63 -4.70 -6.80 -15.49
CA ASP A 63 -5.98 -6.12 -15.69
C ASP A 63 -6.32 -5.04 -14.64
N TRP A 64 -5.54 -4.96 -13.57
CA TRP A 64 -5.79 -4.06 -12.43
C TRP A 64 -4.81 -2.88 -12.32
N THR A 65 -3.83 -2.81 -13.19
CA THR A 65 -2.90 -1.67 -13.33
C THR A 65 -2.28 -1.66 -14.72
N ASP A 66 -1.95 -0.48 -15.23
CA ASP A 66 -1.20 -0.34 -16.46
C ASP A 66 0.20 -0.94 -16.26
N ASN A 67 0.61 -1.82 -17.16
CA ASN A 67 1.91 -2.43 -17.12
C ASN A 67 2.50 -2.61 -18.51
N ALA A 68 3.57 -1.88 -18.76
CA ALA A 68 4.34 -1.97 -20.02
C ALA A 68 5.51 -2.98 -19.93
N ILE A 69 5.73 -3.60 -18.75
CA ILE A 69 6.86 -4.48 -18.49
C ILE A 69 6.40 -5.93 -18.55
N PRO A 70 7.02 -6.80 -19.38
CA PRO A 70 6.76 -8.23 -19.38
C PRO A 70 7.07 -8.85 -18.02
N ILE A 71 6.18 -9.73 -17.54
CA ILE A 71 6.34 -10.44 -16.27
C ILE A 71 6.87 -11.84 -16.55
N GLU A 72 8.05 -12.12 -16.05
CA GLU A 72 8.72 -13.41 -16.20
C GLU A 72 8.64 -14.20 -14.90
N VAL A 73 8.03 -15.38 -14.90
CA VAL A 73 8.02 -16.27 -13.74
C VAL A 73 9.23 -17.18 -13.80
N LEU A 74 10.08 -17.16 -12.78
CA LEU A 74 11.24 -18.02 -12.72
C LEU A 74 10.78 -19.50 -12.61
N PRO A 75 11.33 -20.41 -13.43
CA PRO A 75 11.01 -21.85 -13.32
C PRO A 75 11.55 -22.42 -12.00
N VAL A 76 12.69 -21.93 -11.55
CA VAL A 76 13.35 -22.20 -10.28
C VAL A 76 14.14 -20.98 -9.84
N ASN A 77 14.27 -20.76 -8.53
CA ASN A 77 15.02 -19.62 -7.99
C ASN A 77 16.53 -19.92 -8.10
N HIS A 78 17.09 -19.58 -9.26
CA HIS A 78 18.51 -19.80 -9.57
C HIS A 78 19.06 -18.63 -10.41
N SER A 79 20.32 -18.26 -10.13
CA SER A 79 21.01 -17.11 -10.75
C SER A 79 21.06 -17.16 -12.29
N LYS A 80 21.11 -18.34 -12.90
CA LYS A 80 21.16 -18.49 -14.37
C LYS A 80 19.94 -17.91 -15.12
N TYR A 81 18.80 -17.72 -14.41
CA TYR A 81 17.59 -17.17 -15.00
C TYR A 81 17.44 -15.65 -14.77
N ILE A 82 18.36 -15.07 -14.03
CA ILE A 82 18.45 -13.62 -13.86
C ILE A 82 19.57 -13.12 -14.78
N PRO A 83 19.31 -12.22 -15.72
CA PRO A 83 20.34 -11.66 -16.60
C PRO A 83 21.31 -10.79 -15.80
N GLU A 84 22.41 -10.42 -16.43
CA GLU A 84 23.27 -9.36 -15.96
C GLU A 84 22.52 -8.03 -16.04
N ALA A 85 22.77 -7.15 -15.10
CA ALA A 85 22.15 -5.84 -15.00
C ALA A 85 23.04 -4.88 -14.18
N ASP A 86 22.82 -3.59 -14.31
CA ASP A 86 23.46 -2.58 -13.48
C ASP A 86 22.82 -2.57 -12.07
N ILE A 87 21.49 -2.67 -12.02
CA ILE A 87 20.69 -2.57 -10.79
C ILE A 87 19.79 -3.79 -10.63
N LEU A 88 19.80 -4.36 -9.43
CA LEU A 88 18.91 -5.45 -9.01
C LEU A 88 18.00 -4.94 -7.88
N VAL A 89 16.69 -4.93 -8.08
CA VAL A 89 15.72 -4.45 -7.07
C VAL A 89 14.95 -5.61 -6.49
N ALA A 90 15.07 -5.84 -5.18
CA ALA A 90 14.22 -6.74 -4.41
C ALA A 90 13.05 -5.95 -3.78
N THR A 91 11.85 -6.56 -3.72
CA THR A 91 10.61 -5.85 -3.34
C THR A 91 9.87 -6.44 -2.14
N ALA A 92 10.40 -7.50 -1.55
CA ALA A 92 9.88 -8.18 -0.37
C ALA A 92 11.01 -8.95 0.32
N TRP A 93 10.86 -9.33 1.60
CA TRP A 93 11.90 -10.06 2.33
C TRP A 93 12.34 -11.35 1.62
N GLN A 94 11.42 -12.10 0.99
CA GLN A 94 11.77 -13.33 0.27
C GLN A 94 12.64 -13.06 -0.96
N THR A 95 12.38 -11.96 -1.64
CA THR A 95 13.16 -11.56 -2.82
C THR A 95 14.49 -10.97 -2.42
N ALA A 96 14.57 -10.28 -1.28
CA ALA A 96 15.82 -9.79 -0.72
C ALA A 96 16.75 -10.94 -0.30
N ASP A 97 16.23 -11.97 0.38
CA ASP A 97 17.00 -13.17 0.73
C ASP A 97 17.52 -13.93 -0.51
N PHE A 98 16.73 -13.97 -1.58
CA PHE A 98 17.16 -14.56 -2.86
C PHE A 98 18.21 -13.69 -3.55
N ALA A 99 17.94 -12.39 -3.70
CA ALA A 99 18.78 -11.45 -4.44
C ALA A 99 20.17 -11.29 -3.80
N ALA A 100 20.24 -11.28 -2.47
CA ALA A 100 21.51 -11.18 -1.75
C ALA A 100 22.49 -12.36 -1.99
N LYS A 101 21.98 -13.48 -2.52
CA LYS A 101 22.79 -14.66 -2.86
C LYS A 101 23.22 -14.68 -4.32
N LEU A 102 22.79 -13.71 -5.11
CA LEU A 102 23.16 -13.62 -6.51
C LEU A 102 24.57 -13.04 -6.66
N PRO A 103 25.33 -13.44 -7.67
CA PRO A 103 26.63 -12.86 -7.92
C PRO A 103 26.52 -11.41 -8.40
N ARG A 104 27.62 -10.62 -8.22
CA ARG A 104 27.63 -9.17 -8.43
C ARG A 104 27.26 -8.71 -9.85
N GLU A 105 27.56 -9.52 -10.85
CA GLU A 105 27.18 -9.25 -12.25
C GLU A 105 25.65 -9.19 -12.49
N LYS A 106 24.85 -9.57 -11.49
CA LYS A 106 23.39 -9.42 -11.53
C LYS A 106 22.90 -8.03 -11.10
N GLY A 107 23.82 -7.16 -10.71
CA GLY A 107 23.60 -5.75 -10.42
C GLY A 107 23.77 -5.37 -8.94
N VAL A 108 23.92 -4.07 -8.71
CA VAL A 108 23.92 -3.50 -7.36
C VAL A 108 22.55 -3.73 -6.72
N LEU A 109 22.53 -4.38 -5.56
CA LEU A 109 21.30 -4.76 -4.89
C LEU A 109 20.67 -3.57 -4.15
N PHE A 110 19.43 -3.24 -4.53
CA PHE A 110 18.52 -2.39 -3.80
C PHE A 110 17.38 -3.23 -3.20
N TYR A 111 17.05 -2.99 -1.94
CA TYR A 111 15.88 -3.58 -1.30
C TYR A 111 14.81 -2.51 -1.05
N PHE A 112 13.72 -2.59 -1.81
CA PHE A 112 12.58 -1.69 -1.66
C PHE A 112 11.66 -2.23 -0.56
N VAL A 113 11.74 -1.64 0.64
CA VAL A 113 10.99 -2.04 1.83
C VAL A 113 9.70 -1.20 1.90
N LEU A 114 8.62 -1.73 1.36
CA LEU A 114 7.31 -1.04 1.30
C LEU A 114 6.53 -1.15 2.62
N HIS A 115 6.94 -2.04 3.50
CA HIS A 115 6.31 -2.27 4.80
C HIS A 115 7.30 -2.94 5.76
N TYR A 116 7.16 -2.71 7.07
CA TYR A 116 7.92 -3.45 8.06
C TYR A 116 7.30 -4.84 8.25
N GLU A 117 7.59 -5.75 7.31
CA GLU A 117 6.88 -7.01 7.07
C GLU A 117 6.93 -7.98 8.26
N SER A 118 7.89 -7.84 9.17
CA SER A 118 7.99 -8.65 10.38
C SER A 118 6.82 -8.48 11.34
N LEU A 119 6.04 -7.39 11.23
CA LEU A 119 4.89 -7.13 12.08
C LEU A 119 3.72 -8.08 11.81
N TRP A 120 3.57 -8.57 10.57
CA TRP A 120 2.43 -9.38 10.16
C TRP A 120 2.80 -10.74 9.55
N THR A 121 4.04 -10.95 9.12
CA THR A 121 4.44 -12.24 8.57
C THR A 121 4.63 -13.29 9.67
N ARG A 122 4.20 -14.53 9.41
CA ARG A 122 4.54 -15.69 10.27
C ARG A 122 6.02 -16.05 10.26
N TYR A 123 6.77 -15.55 9.28
CA TYR A 123 8.21 -15.77 9.12
C TYR A 123 9.04 -14.60 9.66
N LYS A 124 8.68 -14.11 10.85
CA LYS A 124 9.27 -12.91 11.47
C LYS A 124 10.80 -12.92 11.49
N SER A 125 11.39 -14.02 11.97
CA SER A 125 12.85 -14.15 12.06
C SER A 125 13.56 -14.08 10.70
N GLN A 126 12.96 -14.66 9.65
CA GLN A 126 13.52 -14.59 8.31
C GLN A 126 13.39 -13.17 7.73
N ALA A 127 12.25 -12.52 7.91
CA ALA A 127 12.04 -11.13 7.47
C ALA A 127 13.03 -10.18 8.18
N LEU A 128 13.20 -10.30 9.49
CA LEU A 128 14.15 -9.47 10.25
C LEU A 128 15.57 -9.60 9.72
N LYS A 129 16.05 -10.82 9.44
CA LYS A 129 17.40 -11.05 8.90
C LYS A 129 17.64 -10.36 7.55
N THR A 130 16.60 -10.13 6.74
CA THR A 130 16.77 -9.45 5.47
C THR A 130 16.98 -7.94 5.61
N TYR A 131 16.58 -7.36 6.72
CA TYR A 131 16.87 -5.96 7.01
C TYR A 131 18.36 -5.73 7.35
N ASP A 132 19.07 -6.76 7.84
CA ASP A 132 20.51 -6.71 8.14
C ASP A 132 21.39 -6.93 6.89
N LEU A 133 20.81 -7.22 5.71
CA LEU A 133 21.57 -7.41 4.48
C LEU A 133 22.35 -6.15 4.10
N SER A 134 23.63 -6.36 3.69
CA SER A 134 24.48 -5.29 3.17
C SER A 134 24.04 -4.93 1.75
N CYS A 135 23.05 -4.05 1.64
CA CYS A 135 22.51 -3.53 0.37
C CYS A 135 21.90 -2.15 0.59
N GLN A 136 21.74 -1.40 -0.49
CA GLN A 136 20.99 -0.14 -0.46
C GLN A 136 19.52 -0.41 -0.16
N LYS A 137 18.93 0.37 0.76
CA LYS A 137 17.52 0.23 1.13
C LYS A 137 16.75 1.47 0.72
N ILE A 138 15.60 1.25 0.10
CA ILE A 138 14.61 2.29 -0.23
C ILE A 138 13.35 1.99 0.57
N VAL A 139 12.81 2.99 1.23
CA VAL A 139 11.61 2.88 2.07
C VAL A 139 10.59 3.93 1.68
N CYS A 140 9.30 3.66 1.89
CA CYS A 140 8.24 4.59 1.50
C CYS A 140 7.88 5.60 2.61
N SER A 141 8.50 5.52 3.81
CA SER A 141 8.24 6.46 4.90
C SER A 141 9.42 6.56 5.88
N ASN A 142 9.49 7.68 6.58
CA ASN A 142 10.43 7.89 7.68
C ASN A 142 10.20 6.90 8.83
N TRP A 143 8.96 6.47 9.05
CA TRP A 143 8.65 5.45 10.04
C TRP A 143 9.38 4.13 9.76
N ILE A 144 9.41 3.66 8.52
CA ILE A 144 10.17 2.45 8.15
C ILE A 144 11.67 2.72 8.29
N LYS A 145 12.18 3.86 7.82
CA LYS A 145 13.58 4.26 7.97
C LYS A 145 14.02 4.21 9.43
N ASN A 146 13.26 4.84 10.33
CA ASN A 146 13.56 4.88 11.75
C ASN A 146 13.58 3.47 12.37
N ASN A 147 12.58 2.62 12.02
CA ASN A 147 12.58 1.22 12.47
C ASN A 147 13.82 0.44 12.00
N LEU A 148 14.28 0.66 10.76
CA LEU A 148 15.49 0.03 10.25
C LEU A 148 16.74 0.54 10.97
N MET A 149 16.83 1.85 11.21
CA MET A 149 17.95 2.44 11.93
C MET A 149 18.01 1.97 13.39
N GLU A 150 16.91 2.09 14.12
CA GLU A 150 16.85 1.80 15.55
C GLU A 150 17.02 0.30 15.88
N LYS A 151 16.44 -0.59 15.05
CA LYS A 151 16.41 -2.03 15.34
C LYS A 151 17.48 -2.84 14.62
N HIS A 152 18.04 -2.29 13.53
CA HIS A 152 18.98 -2.99 12.66
C HIS A 152 20.25 -2.21 12.39
N GLY A 153 20.37 -0.94 12.84
CA GLY A 153 21.51 -0.08 12.53
C GLY A 153 21.67 0.20 11.03
N GLN A 154 20.59 0.11 10.27
CA GLN A 154 20.59 0.22 8.81
C GLN A 154 19.97 1.53 8.37
N ASP A 155 20.69 2.32 7.60
CA ASP A 155 20.15 3.50 6.95
C ASP A 155 19.35 3.13 5.69
N ALA A 156 18.43 4.01 5.29
CA ALA A 156 17.59 3.84 4.12
C ALA A 156 17.25 5.17 3.48
N HIS A 157 17.08 5.16 2.16
CA HIS A 157 16.60 6.31 1.40
C HIS A 157 15.07 6.36 1.44
N VAL A 158 14.51 7.47 1.92
CA VAL A 158 13.06 7.66 1.91
C VAL A 158 12.61 8.11 0.51
N LEU A 159 11.68 7.38 -0.05
CA LEU A 159 11.04 7.66 -1.33
C LEU A 159 9.54 7.49 -1.15
N VAL A 160 8.86 8.58 -0.83
CA VAL A 160 7.39 8.57 -0.66
C VAL A 160 6.73 8.24 -2.00
N ILE A 161 5.76 7.33 -1.96
CA ILE A 161 5.02 6.89 -3.15
C ILE A 161 3.86 7.86 -3.38
N PRO A 162 3.85 8.59 -4.50
CA PRO A 162 2.75 9.50 -4.81
C PRO A 162 1.45 8.78 -5.16
N VAL A 163 0.34 9.49 -5.05
CA VAL A 163 -0.94 9.07 -5.60
C VAL A 163 -0.97 9.33 -7.11
N ASP A 164 -1.67 8.48 -7.83
CA ASP A 164 -1.98 8.72 -9.24
C ASP A 164 -3.02 9.86 -9.36
N GLN A 165 -2.53 11.09 -9.45
CA GLN A 165 -3.36 12.30 -9.50
C GLN A 165 -4.16 12.44 -10.83
N LYS A 166 -3.82 11.68 -11.87
CA LYS A 166 -4.63 11.61 -13.10
C LYS A 166 -5.90 10.82 -12.88
N LEU A 167 -5.87 9.91 -11.90
CA LEU A 167 -7.01 9.08 -11.55
C LEU A 167 -7.73 9.57 -10.30
N PHE A 168 -7.00 9.79 -9.20
CA PHE A 168 -7.57 10.21 -7.92
C PHE A 168 -7.53 11.73 -7.79
N TYR A 169 -8.64 12.37 -8.09
CA TYR A 169 -8.83 13.82 -8.02
C TYR A 169 -10.29 14.18 -7.78
N CYS A 170 -10.53 15.38 -7.28
CA CYS A 170 -11.83 16.00 -7.16
C CYS A 170 -11.69 17.49 -7.45
N ASP A 171 -12.25 17.96 -8.58
CA ASP A 171 -12.18 19.36 -8.97
C ASP A 171 -12.98 20.25 -8.01
N LYS A 172 -14.19 19.81 -7.65
CA LYS A 172 -15.08 20.54 -6.73
C LYS A 172 -15.80 19.57 -5.81
N LYS A 173 -15.45 19.63 -4.53
CA LYS A 173 -16.11 18.85 -3.49
C LYS A 173 -17.54 19.33 -3.28
N LYS A 174 -18.47 18.38 -3.26
CA LYS A 174 -19.85 18.59 -2.78
C LYS A 174 -19.98 17.89 -1.44
N TRP A 175 -20.45 18.62 -0.45
CA TRP A 175 -20.63 18.12 0.90
C TRP A 175 -22.05 17.56 1.07
N ASN A 176 -22.16 16.41 1.70
CA ASN A 176 -23.45 15.77 1.93
C ASN A 176 -24.16 16.37 3.15
N ALA A 177 -25.49 16.42 3.15
CA ALA A 177 -26.29 16.85 4.29
C ALA A 177 -26.11 15.87 5.47
N THR A 178 -26.33 14.58 5.21
CA THR A 178 -25.87 13.49 6.11
C THR A 178 -24.47 13.10 5.68
N ARG A 179 -23.50 13.18 6.58
CA ARG A 179 -22.08 12.92 6.24
C ARG A 179 -21.86 11.48 5.85
N ARG A 180 -21.14 11.28 4.75
CA ARG A 180 -20.74 9.97 4.27
C ARG A 180 -19.32 9.66 4.70
N VAL A 181 -19.16 8.57 5.45
CA VAL A 181 -17.88 8.07 5.95
C VAL A 181 -17.51 6.83 5.17
N CYS A 182 -16.34 6.81 4.52
CA CYS A 182 -15.87 5.60 3.85
C CYS A 182 -14.68 4.96 4.57
N MET A 183 -14.59 3.64 4.51
CA MET A 183 -13.49 2.86 5.08
C MET A 183 -13.20 1.59 4.30
N LEU A 184 -11.99 1.05 4.49
CA LEU A 184 -11.56 -0.20 3.88
C LEU A 184 -11.91 -1.40 4.78
N HIS A 185 -12.55 -2.43 4.22
CA HIS A 185 -12.60 -3.77 4.79
C HIS A 185 -11.42 -4.62 4.32
N HIS A 186 -10.73 -5.27 5.24
CA HIS A 186 -9.64 -6.22 4.96
C HIS A 186 -9.59 -7.31 6.02
N ASP A 187 -9.25 -8.56 5.62
CA ASP A 187 -9.17 -9.74 6.52
C ASP A 187 -7.97 -9.70 7.49
N TYR A 188 -7.07 -8.75 7.35
CA TYR A 188 -5.96 -8.60 8.28
C TYR A 188 -6.38 -7.78 9.48
N ASP A 189 -6.26 -8.35 10.68
CA ASP A 189 -6.63 -7.70 11.94
C ASP A 189 -5.99 -6.33 12.11
N TRP A 190 -4.73 -6.20 11.70
CA TRP A 190 -3.99 -4.96 11.79
C TRP A 190 -4.47 -3.84 10.84
N LYS A 191 -5.36 -4.15 9.91
CA LYS A 191 -6.10 -3.14 9.14
C LYS A 191 -7.23 -2.49 9.94
N GLY A 192 -7.52 -3.02 11.14
CA GLY A 192 -8.36 -2.39 12.14
C GLY A 192 -9.83 -2.20 11.73
N TYR A 193 -10.34 -2.97 10.75
CA TYR A 193 -11.73 -2.83 10.29
C TYR A 193 -12.73 -2.90 11.46
N GLU A 194 -12.55 -3.85 12.37
CA GLU A 194 -13.43 -3.99 13.54
C GLU A 194 -13.37 -2.78 14.48
N ASP A 195 -12.18 -2.18 14.65
CA ASP A 195 -12.03 -0.97 15.47
C ASP A 195 -12.76 0.20 14.85
N GLY A 196 -12.68 0.33 13.51
CA GLY A 196 -13.43 1.34 12.76
C GLY A 196 -14.94 1.16 12.88
N ILE A 197 -15.45 -0.06 12.77
CA ILE A 197 -16.89 -0.37 12.97
C ILE A 197 -17.33 -0.03 14.40
N LYS A 198 -16.52 -0.37 15.43
CA LYS A 198 -16.82 -0.01 16.81
C LYS A 198 -16.86 1.51 16.99
N ALA A 199 -15.93 2.25 16.38
CA ALA A 199 -15.94 3.72 16.44
C ALA A 199 -17.20 4.31 15.79
N VAL A 200 -17.62 3.78 14.64
CA VAL A 200 -18.87 4.19 13.98
C VAL A 200 -20.09 3.89 14.86
N LYS A 201 -20.13 2.72 15.50
CA LYS A 201 -21.22 2.37 16.44
C LYS A 201 -21.30 3.33 17.62
N GLU A 202 -20.16 3.72 18.19
CA GLU A 202 -20.11 4.72 19.27
C GLU A 202 -20.66 6.09 18.81
N VAL A 203 -20.35 6.50 17.58
CA VAL A 203 -20.86 7.74 16.97
C VAL A 203 -22.39 7.68 16.87
N ILE A 204 -22.93 6.59 16.33
CA ILE A 204 -24.39 6.37 16.17
C ILE A 204 -25.07 6.31 17.57
N ALA A 205 -24.46 5.61 18.52
CA ALA A 205 -25.00 5.50 19.89
C ALA A 205 -25.07 6.84 20.62
N GLN A 206 -24.21 7.80 20.25
CA GLN A 206 -24.24 9.18 20.78
C GLN A 206 -25.23 10.09 20.02
N GLY A 207 -26.02 9.56 19.08
CA GLY A 207 -27.11 10.25 18.40
C GLY A 207 -26.67 11.01 17.14
N HIS A 208 -25.49 10.74 16.59
CA HIS A 208 -25.04 11.35 15.35
C HIS A 208 -25.41 10.49 14.14
N ASP A 209 -25.99 11.10 13.13
CA ASP A 209 -26.32 10.44 11.87
C ASP A 209 -25.12 10.47 10.90
N LEU A 210 -24.83 9.34 10.29
CA LEU A 210 -23.88 9.19 9.19
C LEU A 210 -24.27 8.06 8.25
N GLU A 211 -23.80 8.11 7.01
CA GLU A 211 -23.89 7.02 6.07
C GLU A 211 -22.51 6.35 5.97
N LEU A 212 -22.44 5.04 6.25
CA LEU A 212 -21.19 4.28 6.13
C LEU A 212 -21.08 3.65 4.75
N VAL A 213 -19.91 3.82 4.11
CA VAL A 213 -19.56 3.23 2.82
C VAL A 213 -18.31 2.39 3.01
N VAL A 214 -18.38 1.10 2.73
CA VAL A 214 -17.26 0.18 2.91
C VAL A 214 -16.87 -0.43 1.57
N PHE A 215 -15.58 -0.57 1.32
CA PHE A 215 -15.09 -1.30 0.17
C PHE A 215 -14.05 -2.35 0.59
N GLY A 216 -13.98 -3.45 -0.16
CA GLY A 216 -13.05 -4.52 0.17
C GLY A 216 -12.83 -5.48 -0.99
N GLU A 217 -11.82 -6.34 -0.88
CA GLU A 217 -11.45 -7.25 -1.98
C GLU A 217 -11.77 -8.73 -1.70
N LYS A 218 -12.10 -9.11 -0.47
CA LYS A 218 -12.20 -10.52 -0.06
C LYS A 218 -13.61 -11.04 -0.02
N LEU A 219 -14.52 -10.27 0.51
CA LEU A 219 -15.88 -10.68 0.75
C LEU A 219 -16.78 -10.18 -0.38
N LYS A 220 -17.41 -11.11 -1.13
CA LYS A 220 -18.32 -10.78 -2.22
C LYS A 220 -19.73 -10.49 -1.69
N ASP A 221 -20.17 -11.27 -0.70
CA ASP A 221 -21.42 -11.09 0.01
C ASP A 221 -21.16 -10.30 1.31
N PRO A 222 -21.76 -9.11 1.51
CA PRO A 222 -21.55 -8.29 2.70
C PRO A 222 -22.33 -8.76 3.94
N GLN A 223 -23.25 -9.72 3.83
CA GLN A 223 -24.11 -10.12 4.95
C GLN A 223 -23.36 -10.43 6.24
N PRO A 224 -22.24 -11.18 6.22
CA PRO A 224 -21.45 -11.40 7.45
C PRO A 224 -20.89 -10.12 8.09
N LEU A 225 -20.64 -9.06 7.29
CA LEU A 225 -20.20 -7.77 7.80
C LEU A 225 -21.35 -7.00 8.45
N PHE A 226 -22.55 -7.05 7.86
CA PHE A 226 -23.76 -6.45 8.42
C PHE A 226 -24.16 -7.11 9.74
N ASP A 227 -24.11 -8.46 9.79
CA ASP A 227 -24.39 -9.22 11.01
C ASP A 227 -23.43 -8.85 12.14
N ALA A 228 -22.13 -8.74 11.85
CA ALA A 228 -21.11 -8.36 12.81
C ALA A 228 -21.22 -6.88 13.25
N ALA A 229 -21.57 -5.99 12.32
CA ALA A 229 -21.81 -4.59 12.62
C ALA A 229 -23.11 -4.36 13.39
N GLY A 230 -24.15 -5.16 13.13
CA GLY A 230 -25.50 -4.98 13.67
C GLY A 230 -26.31 -3.90 12.94
N PHE A 231 -25.85 -3.44 11.78
CA PHE A 231 -26.55 -2.54 10.87
C PHE A 231 -26.06 -2.71 9.44
N GLU A 232 -26.87 -2.33 8.47
CA GLU A 232 -26.50 -2.35 7.06
C GLU A 232 -25.80 -1.06 6.64
N PHE A 233 -24.94 -1.17 5.63
CA PHE A 233 -24.19 -0.05 5.05
C PHE A 233 -23.95 -0.28 3.54
N GLU A 234 -23.58 0.75 2.80
CA GLU A 234 -23.20 0.61 1.39
C GLU A 234 -21.90 -0.17 1.27
N TYR A 235 -21.89 -1.29 0.52
CA TYR A 235 -20.67 -2.11 0.36
C TYR A 235 -20.27 -2.27 -1.11
N HIS A 236 -18.97 -2.12 -1.39
CA HIS A 236 -18.38 -2.28 -2.71
C HIS A 236 -17.34 -3.39 -2.73
N TYR A 237 -17.68 -4.51 -3.38
CA TYR A 237 -16.73 -5.59 -3.61
C TYR A 237 -15.80 -5.27 -4.78
N ARG A 238 -14.49 -5.24 -4.53
CA ARG A 238 -13.42 -5.02 -5.53
C ARG A 238 -13.76 -3.91 -6.54
N PRO A 239 -14.04 -2.69 -6.10
CA PRO A 239 -14.36 -1.63 -7.02
C PRO A 239 -13.20 -1.38 -7.99
N ALA A 240 -13.50 -1.23 -9.29
CA ALA A 240 -12.52 -0.75 -10.25
C ALA A 240 -12.03 0.64 -9.83
N ARG A 241 -10.81 1.02 -10.21
CA ARG A 241 -10.15 2.25 -9.76
C ARG A 241 -11.01 3.50 -9.97
N GLU A 242 -11.64 3.63 -11.15
CA GLU A 242 -12.58 4.73 -11.44
C GLU A 242 -13.81 4.73 -10.52
N LYS A 243 -14.36 3.55 -10.19
CA LYS A 243 -15.45 3.43 -9.23
C LYS A 243 -14.99 3.80 -7.82
N LEU A 244 -13.78 3.39 -7.44
CA LEU A 244 -13.16 3.73 -6.16
C LEU A 244 -12.99 5.24 -6.03
N ARG A 245 -12.48 5.93 -7.08
CA ARG A 245 -12.42 7.39 -7.12
C ARG A 245 -13.77 8.04 -6.92
N LYS A 246 -14.78 7.58 -7.67
CA LYS A 246 -16.15 8.13 -7.55
C LYS A 246 -16.72 7.95 -6.14
N MET A 247 -16.41 6.84 -5.52
CA MET A 247 -16.79 6.57 -4.13
C MET A 247 -16.10 7.56 -3.17
N TYR A 248 -14.77 7.73 -3.25
CA TYR A 248 -14.06 8.73 -2.43
C TYR A 248 -14.62 10.15 -2.66
N VAL A 249 -14.86 10.55 -3.91
CA VAL A 249 -15.45 11.87 -4.22
C VAL A 249 -16.83 12.03 -3.59
N SER A 250 -17.64 10.97 -3.52
CA SER A 250 -18.98 11.01 -2.92
C SER A 250 -19.00 10.97 -1.39
N CYS A 251 -17.87 10.63 -0.74
CA CYS A 251 -17.76 10.57 0.71
C CYS A 251 -17.10 11.84 1.28
N ASP A 252 -17.48 12.23 2.47
CA ASP A 252 -16.97 13.43 3.15
C ASP A 252 -15.72 13.12 3.98
N ILE A 253 -15.70 11.97 4.62
CA ILE A 253 -14.67 11.52 5.55
C ILE A 253 -14.14 10.16 5.11
N PHE A 254 -12.83 9.97 5.18
CA PHE A 254 -12.20 8.65 5.11
C PHE A 254 -11.71 8.25 6.51
N LEU A 255 -12.21 7.10 6.99
CA LEU A 255 -11.81 6.51 8.26
C LEU A 255 -10.77 5.41 8.02
N CYS A 256 -9.56 5.60 8.52
CA CYS A 256 -8.47 4.62 8.50
C CYS A 256 -8.15 4.19 9.93
N SER A 257 -8.56 3.01 10.30
CA SER A 257 -8.38 2.44 11.66
C SER A 257 -7.22 1.43 11.75
N SER A 258 -6.32 1.41 10.75
CA SER A 258 -5.16 0.50 10.70
C SER A 258 -4.23 0.71 11.89
N TRP A 259 -3.64 -0.37 12.41
CA TRP A 259 -2.68 -0.27 13.52
C TRP A 259 -1.29 0.16 13.06
N TYR A 260 -0.89 -0.24 11.85
CA TYR A 260 0.35 0.15 11.21
C TYR A 260 0.24 0.05 9.69
N GLU A 261 0.89 0.96 8.98
CA GLU A 261 1.00 1.01 7.53
C GLU A 261 2.41 1.40 7.12
N GLY A 262 2.87 0.88 6.00
CA GLY A 262 4.13 1.35 5.43
C GLY A 262 4.06 2.80 4.96
N LEU A 263 2.93 3.16 4.33
CA LEU A 263 2.59 4.53 3.92
C LEU A 263 1.09 4.82 4.08
N GLY A 264 0.21 3.87 3.70
CA GLY A 264 -1.23 4.05 3.78
C GLY A 264 -1.83 4.73 2.54
N LEU A 265 -1.58 4.17 1.36
CA LEU A 265 -2.02 4.74 0.07
C LEU A 265 -3.52 5.03 -0.01
N THR A 266 -4.38 4.24 0.63
CA THR A 266 -5.83 4.47 0.64
C THR A 266 -6.23 5.79 1.29
N GLY A 267 -5.52 6.20 2.36
CA GLY A 267 -5.69 7.52 2.97
C GLY A 267 -5.27 8.64 2.02
N MET A 268 -4.14 8.48 1.35
CA MET A 268 -3.67 9.45 0.36
C MET A 268 -4.62 9.57 -0.84
N GLU A 269 -5.13 8.44 -1.37
CA GLU A 269 -6.13 8.41 -2.46
C GLU A 269 -7.42 9.14 -2.07
N ALA A 270 -7.90 8.93 -0.84
CA ALA A 270 -9.08 9.61 -0.31
C ALA A 270 -8.86 11.12 -0.15
N MET A 271 -7.70 11.54 0.39
CA MET A 271 -7.33 12.96 0.52
C MET A 271 -7.18 13.64 -0.86
N ALA A 272 -6.62 12.94 -1.85
CA ALA A 272 -6.57 13.43 -3.24
C ALA A 272 -7.98 13.63 -3.84
N CYS A 273 -8.97 12.88 -3.35
CA CYS A 273 -10.39 13.03 -3.68
C CYS A 273 -11.14 13.97 -2.73
N ARG A 274 -10.40 14.77 -1.91
CA ARG A 274 -10.95 15.75 -0.95
C ARG A 274 -11.84 15.13 0.13
N CYS A 275 -11.56 13.90 0.59
CA CYS A 275 -12.08 13.41 1.86
C CYS A 275 -11.24 14.00 3.01
N SER A 276 -11.90 14.41 4.09
CA SER A 276 -11.20 14.68 5.35
C SER A 276 -10.76 13.36 5.96
N LEU A 277 -9.55 13.27 6.46
CA LEU A 277 -8.98 12.04 6.98
C LEU A 277 -9.11 11.97 8.51
N VAL A 278 -9.75 10.90 9.00
CA VAL A 278 -9.66 10.45 10.39
C VAL A 278 -8.83 9.15 10.37
N THR A 279 -7.70 9.13 11.06
CA THR A 279 -6.80 7.99 11.05
C THR A 279 -6.23 7.70 12.43
N THR A 280 -5.69 6.51 12.59
CA THR A 280 -4.77 6.20 13.67
C THR A 280 -3.34 6.54 13.27
N ASN A 281 -2.45 6.72 14.24
CA ASN A 281 -1.00 6.82 14.02
C ASN A 281 -0.45 5.47 13.52
N THR A 282 -0.56 5.24 12.22
CA THR A 282 -0.09 3.99 11.60
C THR A 282 1.43 3.96 11.37
N GLY A 283 2.14 5.00 11.78
CA GLY A 283 3.55 5.23 11.50
C GLY A 283 3.77 5.84 10.12
N GLY A 284 3.54 5.10 9.04
CA GLY A 284 3.75 5.60 7.68
C GLY A 284 2.80 6.71 7.25
N CYS A 285 1.59 6.81 7.83
CA CYS A 285 0.66 7.88 7.49
C CYS A 285 1.15 9.27 7.90
N LEU A 286 2.11 9.37 8.84
CA LEU A 286 2.66 10.64 9.31
C LEU A 286 3.42 11.43 8.22
N GLU A 287 3.71 10.82 7.08
CA GLU A 287 4.24 11.53 5.91
C GLU A 287 3.24 12.58 5.37
N TYR A 288 1.93 12.36 5.58
CA TYR A 288 0.88 13.21 5.04
C TYR A 288 -0.23 13.55 6.06
N ALA A 289 -0.48 12.71 7.07
CA ALA A 289 -1.48 12.90 8.11
C ALA A 289 -0.87 13.64 9.30
N ILE A 290 -0.89 14.97 9.25
CA ILE A 290 -0.41 15.85 10.33
C ILE A 290 -1.62 16.19 11.18
N ASP A 291 -1.60 15.76 12.44
CA ASP A 291 -2.72 15.95 13.36
C ASP A 291 -3.13 17.42 13.49
N GLU A 292 -4.44 17.68 13.54
CA GLU A 292 -5.07 19.00 13.59
C GLU A 292 -4.77 19.92 12.37
N LYS A 293 -4.03 19.44 11.36
CA LYS A 293 -3.67 20.23 10.18
C LYS A 293 -4.18 19.62 8.88
N THR A 294 -3.87 18.35 8.62
CA THR A 294 -4.27 17.66 7.39
C THR A 294 -5.15 16.44 7.66
N ALA A 295 -5.26 16.03 8.93
CA ALA A 295 -6.05 14.90 9.40
C ALA A 295 -6.37 15.06 10.88
N LEU A 296 -7.28 14.22 11.41
CA LEU A 296 -7.39 13.97 12.84
C LEU A 296 -6.79 12.59 13.14
N VAL A 297 -5.80 12.57 14.02
CA VAL A 297 -5.01 11.36 14.31
C VAL A 297 -5.25 10.92 15.76
N SER A 298 -5.49 9.62 15.96
CA SER A 298 -5.55 8.97 17.26
C SER A 298 -4.54 7.82 17.35
N GLU A 299 -4.36 7.26 18.54
CA GLU A 299 -3.48 6.11 18.68
C GLU A 299 -4.11 4.85 18.06
N PRO A 300 -3.31 3.89 17.59
CA PRO A 300 -3.82 2.60 17.13
C PRO A 300 -4.66 1.90 18.19
N ARG A 301 -5.81 1.34 17.80
CA ARG A 301 -6.80 0.70 18.67
C ARG A 301 -7.52 1.62 19.67
N ASP A 302 -7.34 2.92 19.56
CA ASP A 302 -8.09 3.91 20.34
C ASP A 302 -9.45 4.18 19.69
N ILE A 303 -10.42 3.32 19.99
CA ILE A 303 -11.79 3.42 19.46
C ILE A 303 -12.44 4.74 19.91
N VAL A 304 -12.21 5.13 21.16
CA VAL A 304 -12.75 6.38 21.73
C VAL A 304 -12.18 7.61 21.03
N GLY A 305 -10.86 7.60 20.75
CA GLY A 305 -10.21 8.67 19.98
C GLY A 305 -10.76 8.75 18.56
N LEU A 306 -10.93 7.61 17.88
CA LEU A 306 -11.51 7.54 16.53
C LEU A 306 -12.96 8.07 16.52
N SER A 307 -13.82 7.65 17.45
CA SER A 307 -15.21 8.11 17.53
C SER A 307 -15.29 9.60 17.84
N ARG A 308 -14.49 10.10 18.79
CA ARG A 308 -14.40 11.54 19.10
C ARG A 308 -13.99 12.35 17.87
N ASN A 309 -12.99 11.91 17.12
CA ASN A 309 -12.52 12.58 15.91
C ASN A 309 -13.58 12.57 14.79
N LEU A 310 -14.34 11.48 14.64
CA LEU A 310 -15.48 11.44 13.74
C LEU A 310 -16.56 12.46 14.18
N ILE A 311 -16.97 12.48 15.45
CA ILE A 311 -17.98 13.40 15.97
C ILE A 311 -17.56 14.86 15.72
N ARG A 312 -16.31 15.22 15.97
CA ARG A 312 -15.80 16.56 15.69
C ARG A 312 -16.02 16.99 14.23
N LEU A 313 -15.80 16.07 13.26
CA LEU A 313 -16.01 16.38 11.85
C LEU A 313 -17.50 16.36 11.45
N LEU A 314 -18.35 15.66 12.19
CA LEU A 314 -19.80 15.69 11.96
C LEU A 314 -20.40 17.00 12.47
N GLU A 315 -19.89 17.56 13.57
CA GLU A 315 -20.39 18.77 14.23
C GLU A 315 -19.77 20.06 13.68
N ASP A 316 -18.47 20.03 13.30
CA ASP A 316 -17.74 21.20 12.84
C ASP A 316 -17.45 21.13 11.33
N GLU A 317 -18.35 21.74 10.55
CA GLU A 317 -18.21 21.81 9.08
C GLU A 317 -16.98 22.65 8.65
N ALA A 318 -16.58 23.64 9.42
CA ALA A 318 -15.42 24.47 9.11
C ALA A 318 -14.13 23.65 9.25
N LEU A 319 -14.00 22.89 10.34
CA LEU A 319 -12.90 21.96 10.55
C LEU A 319 -12.86 20.88 9.46
N LEU A 320 -14.01 20.27 9.16
CA LEU A 320 -14.12 19.27 8.08
C LEU A 320 -13.57 19.81 6.76
N LYS A 321 -14.01 21.01 6.35
CA LYS A 321 -13.58 21.63 5.08
C LYS A 321 -12.10 22.04 5.10
N SER A 322 -11.61 22.57 6.21
CA SER A 322 -10.21 22.96 6.35
C SER A 322 -9.28 21.75 6.22
N LEU A 323 -9.54 20.67 6.97
CA LEU A 323 -8.74 19.44 6.90
C LEU A 323 -8.76 18.80 5.51
N SER A 324 -9.90 18.83 4.84
CA SER A 324 -10.02 18.36 3.45
C SER A 324 -9.13 19.16 2.49
N GLU A 325 -9.15 20.49 2.58
CA GLU A 325 -8.36 21.36 1.70
C GLU A 325 -6.86 21.27 2.00
N ASP A 326 -6.47 21.29 3.26
CA ASP A 326 -5.08 21.21 3.67
C ASP A 326 -4.52 19.81 3.39
N GLY A 327 -5.33 18.77 3.59
CA GLY A 327 -4.99 17.40 3.22
C GLY A 327 -4.80 17.24 1.70
N TYR A 328 -5.70 17.80 0.90
CA TYR A 328 -5.57 17.82 -0.55
C TYR A 328 -4.28 18.52 -1.00
N ARG A 329 -3.96 19.69 -0.44
CA ARG A 329 -2.71 20.41 -0.74
C ARG A 329 -1.50 19.55 -0.39
N LYS A 330 -1.50 18.94 0.80
CA LYS A 330 -0.40 18.07 1.26
C LYS A 330 -0.15 16.90 0.32
N ILE A 331 -1.20 16.24 -0.17
CA ILE A 331 -1.04 15.11 -1.11
C ILE A 331 -0.47 15.56 -2.45
N ASN A 332 -0.78 16.77 -2.90
CA ASN A 332 -0.26 17.33 -4.16
C ASN A 332 1.21 17.75 -4.08
N GLU A 333 1.83 17.79 -2.91
CA GLU A 333 3.28 17.96 -2.75
C GLU A 333 4.06 16.72 -3.25
N PHE A 334 3.44 15.53 -3.26
CA PHE A 334 4.07 14.30 -3.73
C PHE A 334 3.78 14.11 -5.21
N ASN A 335 4.81 14.06 -6.04
CA ASN A 335 4.64 13.82 -7.47
C ASN A 335 5.54 12.69 -7.98
N TRP A 336 5.07 12.03 -9.03
CA TRP A 336 5.75 10.87 -9.60
C TRP A 336 7.04 11.21 -10.35
N GLU A 337 7.15 12.40 -10.93
CA GLU A 337 8.36 12.82 -11.66
C GLU A 337 9.52 12.94 -10.68
N GLU A 338 9.37 13.74 -9.63
CA GLU A 338 10.39 13.88 -8.58
C GLU A 338 10.76 12.55 -7.92
N SER A 339 9.76 11.69 -7.64
CA SER A 339 10.02 10.37 -7.05
C SER A 339 10.81 9.47 -7.99
N CYS A 340 10.54 9.50 -9.30
CA CYS A 340 11.28 8.74 -10.28
C CYS A 340 12.69 9.28 -10.48
N ASP A 341 12.86 10.60 -10.61
CA ASP A 341 14.16 11.26 -10.76
C ASP A 341 15.08 10.96 -9.56
N ARG A 342 14.52 11.02 -8.34
CA ARG A 342 15.27 10.65 -7.15
C ARG A 342 15.66 9.16 -7.15
N LEU A 343 14.79 8.27 -7.60
CA LEU A 343 15.12 6.84 -7.74
C LEU A 343 16.26 6.64 -8.73
N ILE A 344 16.23 7.30 -9.89
CA ILE A 344 17.29 7.24 -10.91
C ILE A 344 18.59 7.79 -10.35
N CYS A 345 18.54 8.91 -9.64
CA CYS A 345 19.70 9.50 -8.99
C CYS A 345 20.37 8.50 -8.01
N LEU A 346 19.58 7.86 -7.14
CA LEU A 346 20.08 6.83 -6.21
C LEU A 346 20.73 5.64 -6.93
N PHE A 347 20.16 5.21 -8.05
CA PHE A 347 20.75 4.14 -8.87
C PHE A 347 22.09 4.57 -9.46
N ASN A 348 22.17 5.76 -10.06
CA ASN A 348 23.39 6.28 -10.67
C ASN A 348 24.51 6.49 -9.64
N GLU A 349 24.19 7.05 -8.45
CA GLU A 349 25.15 7.22 -7.35
C GLU A 349 25.76 5.89 -6.88
N SER A 350 25.02 4.79 -7.00
CA SER A 350 25.51 3.46 -6.61
C SER A 350 26.40 2.77 -7.63
N LEU A 351 26.44 3.29 -8.86
CA LEU A 351 27.26 2.75 -9.97
C LEU A 351 28.62 3.47 -10.12
N THR A 352 28.78 4.60 -9.44
CA THR A 352 30.04 5.35 -9.37
C THR A 352 30.88 4.90 -8.17
#